data_d3bbd78d4b4ec0d073aa4501d0ae92b0
#
_entry.id   d3bbd78d4b4ec0d073aa4501d0ae92b0
#
_cell.length_a   1.000
_cell.length_b   1.000
_cell.length_c   1.000
_cell.angle_alpha   90.00
_cell.angle_beta   90.00
_cell.angle_gamma   90.00
#
_symmetry.space_group_name_H-M   'P 1'
#
loop_
_entity.id
_entity.type
_entity.pdbx_description
1 polymer ?
#
loop_
_entity_poly.entity_id
_entity_poly.type
_entity_poly.pdbx_seq_one_letter_code
_entity_poly.pdbx_strand_id
1 'polypeptide(L)'
;VTPNLTEACALTDTLYQENGWSKRKLSDLTWKLHLLGARSVILTGVVKGKQILNVIHERGKEPVFHATKFVAGNFHGTGDVFAAVIGASMVRGVPMEEAVRRAAAFTKKCVEKTEELGAPEQDGLCLEACLSYLTKLS
;
A
#
# COMPACT_ATOMS: atom_id res chain seq x y z
N VAL A 1 -9.37 -6.21 -0.19
CA VAL A 1 -8.12 -6.75 -0.76
C VAL A 1 -7.09 -5.64 -0.93
N THR A 2 -5.80 -6.00 -0.81
CA THR A 2 -4.68 -5.05 -0.84
C THR A 2 -3.59 -5.46 -1.85
N PRO A 3 -3.95 -5.66 -3.14
CA PRO A 3 -2.97 -6.07 -4.13
C PRO A 3 -1.99 -4.95 -4.47
N ASN A 4 -0.77 -5.34 -4.81
CA ASN A 4 0.12 -4.45 -5.56
C ASN A 4 -0.29 -4.42 -7.04
N LEU A 5 0.37 -3.58 -7.84
CA LEU A 5 0.02 -3.40 -9.24
C LEU A 5 0.16 -4.69 -10.07
N THR A 6 1.21 -5.46 -9.85
CA THR A 6 1.45 -6.73 -10.55
C THR A 6 0.38 -7.76 -10.20
N GLU A 7 0.05 -7.88 -8.90
CA GLU A 7 -1.00 -8.78 -8.42
C GLU A 7 -2.37 -8.38 -8.96
N ALA A 8 -2.69 -7.09 -8.95
CA ALA A 8 -3.95 -6.58 -9.48
C ALA A 8 -4.09 -6.86 -10.98
N CYS A 9 -3.03 -6.68 -11.75
CA CYS A 9 -3.01 -7.02 -13.17
C CYS A 9 -3.23 -8.52 -13.41
N ALA A 10 -2.55 -9.36 -12.64
CA ALA A 10 -2.70 -10.82 -12.74
C ALA A 10 -4.13 -11.26 -12.39
N LEU A 11 -4.72 -10.73 -11.30
CA LEU A 11 -6.07 -11.07 -10.86
C LEU A 11 -7.15 -10.64 -11.86
N THR A 12 -6.92 -9.58 -12.61
CA THR A 12 -7.92 -9.01 -13.54
C THR A 12 -7.65 -9.32 -15.01
N ASP A 13 -6.68 -10.16 -15.30
CA ASP A 13 -6.21 -10.46 -16.65
C ASP A 13 -5.91 -9.19 -17.46
N THR A 14 -5.27 -8.25 -16.79
CA THR A 14 -4.87 -6.97 -17.40
C THR A 14 -3.37 -7.00 -17.68
N LEU A 15 -2.98 -6.53 -18.87
CA LEU A 15 -1.58 -6.47 -19.24
C LEU A 15 -0.82 -5.50 -18.32
N TYR A 16 0.21 -6.01 -17.64
CA TYR A 16 1.09 -5.19 -16.84
C TYR A 16 1.94 -4.27 -17.73
N GLN A 17 2.06 -3.03 -17.30
CA GLN A 17 2.94 -2.02 -17.89
C GLN A 17 3.83 -1.44 -16.81
N GLU A 18 5.10 -1.26 -17.10
CA GLU A 18 6.05 -0.65 -16.16
C GLU A 18 5.70 0.83 -15.90
N ASN A 19 5.25 1.53 -16.94
CA ASN A 19 4.93 2.96 -16.91
C ASN A 19 3.57 3.24 -17.56
N GLY A 20 3.10 4.48 -17.43
CA GLY A 20 1.89 4.94 -18.14
C GLY A 20 0.58 4.65 -17.44
N TRP A 21 0.60 4.41 -16.14
CA TRP A 21 -0.60 4.26 -15.32
C TRP A 21 -1.20 5.61 -14.97
N SER A 22 -2.21 6.02 -15.71
CA SER A 22 -3.03 7.20 -15.39
C SER A 22 -3.98 6.89 -14.22
N LYS A 23 -4.50 7.93 -13.58
CA LYS A 23 -5.55 7.76 -12.55
C LYS A 23 -6.76 6.99 -13.08
N ARG A 24 -7.14 7.25 -14.34
CA ARG A 24 -8.24 6.54 -15.00
C ARG A 24 -7.93 5.04 -15.14
N LYS A 25 -6.76 4.68 -15.63
CA LYS A 25 -6.36 3.27 -15.75
C LYS A 25 -6.32 2.55 -14.39
N LEU A 26 -5.84 3.23 -13.36
CA LEU A 26 -5.81 2.69 -11.99
C LEU A 26 -7.23 2.53 -11.44
N SER A 27 -8.12 3.47 -11.69
CA SER A 27 -9.54 3.37 -11.33
C SER A 27 -10.22 2.20 -12.04
N ASP A 28 -9.98 2.04 -13.34
CA ASP A 28 -10.51 0.91 -14.11
C ASP A 28 -10.02 -0.44 -13.57
N LEU A 29 -8.75 -0.51 -13.16
CA LEU A 29 -8.17 -1.70 -12.56
C LEU A 29 -8.85 -2.05 -11.22
N THR A 30 -9.07 -1.08 -10.36
CA THR A 30 -9.79 -1.29 -9.10
C THR A 30 -11.26 -1.67 -9.32
N TRP A 31 -11.91 -1.13 -10.35
CA TRP A 31 -13.25 -1.53 -10.78
C TRP A 31 -13.33 -3.01 -11.16
N LYS A 32 -12.37 -3.49 -11.93
CA LYS A 32 -12.31 -4.91 -12.30
C LYS A 32 -12.21 -5.81 -11.08
N LEU A 33 -11.44 -5.39 -10.03
CA LEU A 33 -11.37 -6.11 -8.77
C LEU A 33 -12.72 -6.14 -8.04
N HIS A 34 -13.50 -5.06 -8.08
CA HIS A 34 -14.85 -5.06 -7.55
C HIS A 34 -15.77 -6.02 -8.30
N LEU A 35 -15.65 -6.12 -9.62
CA LEU A 35 -16.40 -7.08 -10.43
C LEU A 35 -16.08 -8.54 -10.07
N LEU A 36 -14.86 -8.81 -9.60
CA LEU A 36 -14.46 -10.11 -9.09
C LEU A 36 -14.97 -10.40 -7.66
N GLY A 37 -15.66 -9.44 -7.03
CA GLY A 37 -16.29 -9.63 -5.73
C GLY A 37 -15.66 -8.86 -4.57
N ALA A 38 -14.56 -8.14 -4.77
CA ALA A 38 -13.97 -7.34 -3.72
C ALA A 38 -14.92 -6.21 -3.28
N ARG A 39 -15.11 -6.04 -1.98
CA ARG A 39 -15.90 -4.93 -1.41
C ARG A 39 -15.07 -3.66 -1.27
N SER A 40 -13.83 -3.83 -0.91
CA SER A 40 -12.87 -2.75 -0.71
C SER A 40 -11.56 -3.14 -1.36
N VAL A 41 -11.00 -2.22 -2.11
CA VAL A 41 -9.73 -2.39 -2.82
C VAL A 41 -8.78 -1.31 -2.36
N ILE A 42 -7.58 -1.70 -1.98
CA ILE A 42 -6.46 -0.79 -1.76
C ILE A 42 -5.34 -1.26 -2.68
N LEU A 43 -5.23 -0.62 -3.83
CA LEU A 43 -4.13 -0.88 -4.75
C LEU A 43 -2.88 -0.19 -4.21
N THR A 44 -1.85 -0.98 -3.91
CA THR A 44 -0.68 -0.49 -3.18
C THR A 44 0.53 -0.29 -4.08
N GLY A 45 1.38 0.67 -3.71
CA GLY A 45 2.75 0.74 -4.20
C GLY A 45 2.88 1.13 -5.67
N VAL A 46 1.97 1.91 -6.24
CA VAL A 46 2.11 2.39 -7.61
C VAL A 46 3.14 3.52 -7.66
N VAL A 47 4.32 3.22 -8.20
CA VAL A 47 5.40 4.22 -8.33
C VAL A 47 5.08 5.16 -9.48
N LYS A 48 5.05 6.46 -9.18
CA LYS A 48 4.81 7.51 -10.17
C LYS A 48 5.77 8.68 -9.93
N GLY A 49 6.86 8.71 -10.70
CA GLY A 49 7.94 9.66 -10.50
C GLY A 49 8.59 9.51 -9.12
N LYS A 50 8.57 10.56 -8.32
CA LYS A 50 9.12 10.58 -6.95
C LYS A 50 8.08 10.26 -5.87
N GLN A 51 6.91 9.76 -6.26
CA GLN A 51 5.81 9.45 -5.35
C GLN A 51 5.40 7.99 -5.46
N ILE A 52 4.84 7.49 -4.37
CA ILE A 52 4.09 6.24 -4.34
C ILE A 52 2.61 6.60 -4.19
N LEU A 53 1.78 6.05 -5.07
CA LEU A 53 0.33 6.16 -4.97
C LEU A 53 -0.25 4.88 -4.38
N ASN A 54 -1.17 5.06 -3.46
CA ASN A 54 -2.10 4.02 -3.03
C ASN A 54 -3.51 4.43 -3.46
N VAL A 55 -4.24 3.53 -4.09
CA VAL A 55 -5.60 3.81 -4.56
C VAL A 55 -6.58 3.09 -3.64
N ILE A 56 -7.41 3.86 -2.97
CA ILE A 56 -8.44 3.36 -2.06
C ILE A 56 -9.77 3.42 -2.79
N HIS A 57 -10.40 2.27 -3.01
CA HIS A 57 -11.66 2.20 -3.70
C HIS A 57 -12.64 1.30 -2.94
N GLU A 58 -13.60 1.92 -2.27
CA GLU A 58 -14.73 1.24 -1.66
C GLU A 58 -15.87 1.11 -2.67
N ARG A 59 -16.55 -0.04 -2.68
CA ARG A 59 -17.67 -0.28 -3.58
C ARG A 59 -18.75 0.80 -3.41
N GLY A 60 -19.17 1.39 -4.52
CA GLY A 60 -20.17 2.46 -4.55
C GLY A 60 -19.65 3.85 -4.25
N LYS A 61 -18.35 4.00 -4.07
CA LYS A 61 -17.70 5.31 -3.88
C LYS A 61 -16.69 5.57 -4.99
N GLU A 62 -16.31 6.82 -5.17
CA GLU A 62 -15.21 7.19 -6.06
C GLU A 62 -13.86 6.77 -5.47
N PRO A 63 -12.90 6.35 -6.29
CA PRO A 63 -11.57 6.02 -5.81
C PRO A 63 -10.84 7.26 -5.29
N VAL A 64 -10.12 7.07 -4.17
CA VAL A 64 -9.28 8.09 -3.54
C VAL A 64 -7.82 7.75 -3.77
N PHE A 65 -7.03 8.73 -4.19
CA PHE A 65 -5.61 8.57 -4.45
C PHE A 65 -4.80 9.18 -3.31
N HIS A 66 -4.05 8.36 -2.63
CA HIS A 66 -3.17 8.79 -1.54
C HIS A 66 -1.72 8.74 -2.02
N ALA A 67 -1.07 9.89 -2.10
CA ALA A 67 0.32 10.00 -2.53
C ALA A 67 1.25 10.18 -1.34
N THR A 68 2.34 9.43 -1.33
CA THR A 68 3.45 9.60 -0.40
C THR A 68 4.75 9.77 -1.16
N LYS A 69 5.73 10.42 -0.51
CA LYS A 69 7.06 10.54 -1.08
C LYS A 69 7.70 9.15 -1.18
N PHE A 70 8.28 8.85 -2.32
CA PHE A 70 9.06 7.63 -2.51
C PHE A 70 10.29 7.66 -1.60
N VAL A 71 10.46 6.59 -0.81
CA VAL A 71 11.68 6.35 -0.05
C VAL A 71 12.41 5.20 -0.74
N ALA A 72 13.65 5.43 -1.13
CA ALA A 72 14.47 4.41 -1.77
C ALA A 72 14.64 3.21 -0.83
N GLY A 73 14.61 2.01 -1.38
CA GLY A 73 14.74 0.76 -0.66
C GLY A 73 13.63 -0.21 -1.08
N ASN A 74 14.00 -1.43 -1.40
CA ASN A 74 13.08 -2.48 -1.81
C ASN A 74 13.18 -3.64 -0.82
N PHE A 75 12.70 -3.42 0.40
CA PHE A 75 12.75 -4.41 1.46
C PHE A 75 11.58 -5.40 1.35
N HIS A 76 11.87 -6.69 1.52
CA HIS A 76 10.86 -7.72 1.62
C HIS A 76 9.93 -7.48 2.82
N GLY A 77 8.67 -7.81 2.67
CA GLY A 77 7.67 -7.69 3.73
C GLY A 77 7.01 -6.31 3.84
N THR A 78 7.39 -5.34 3.03
CA THR A 78 6.79 -4.00 3.03
C THR A 78 5.28 -4.04 2.79
N GLY A 79 4.85 -4.83 1.80
CA GLY A 79 3.42 -5.00 1.49
C GLY A 79 2.65 -5.71 2.62
N ASP A 80 3.25 -6.71 3.23
CA ASP A 80 2.65 -7.46 4.34
C ASP A 80 2.46 -6.57 5.57
N VAL A 81 3.46 -5.77 5.93
CA VAL A 81 3.38 -4.80 7.02
C VAL A 81 2.30 -3.77 6.74
N PHE A 82 2.23 -3.25 5.53
CA PHE A 82 1.22 -2.29 5.10
C PHE A 82 -0.19 -2.88 5.25
N ALA A 83 -0.43 -4.07 4.73
CA ALA A 83 -1.70 -4.77 4.83
C ALA A 83 -2.09 -5.09 6.28
N ALA A 84 -1.14 -5.49 7.11
CA ALA A 84 -1.37 -5.80 8.52
C ALA A 84 -1.82 -4.55 9.30
N VAL A 85 -1.18 -3.40 9.10
CA VAL A 85 -1.57 -2.14 9.75
C VAL A 85 -2.97 -1.70 9.31
N ILE A 86 -3.31 -1.84 8.03
CA ILE A 86 -4.66 -1.56 7.52
C ILE A 86 -5.68 -2.46 8.19
N GLY A 87 -5.45 -3.77 8.18
CA GLY A 87 -6.37 -4.75 8.77
C GLY A 87 -6.62 -4.48 10.25
N ALA A 88 -5.56 -4.28 11.02
CA ALA A 88 -5.67 -3.95 12.45
C ALA A 88 -6.41 -2.63 12.70
N SER A 89 -6.17 -1.62 11.87
CA SER A 89 -6.85 -0.33 11.98
C SER A 89 -8.36 -0.47 11.69
N MET A 90 -8.72 -1.21 10.66
CA MET A 90 -10.13 -1.44 10.30
C MET A 90 -10.89 -2.22 11.36
N VAL A 91 -10.27 -3.24 11.96
CA VAL A 91 -10.88 -3.99 13.08
C VAL A 91 -11.15 -3.07 14.27
N ARG A 92 -10.34 -2.05 14.47
CA ARG A 92 -10.53 -1.02 15.50
C ARG A 92 -11.52 0.08 15.12
N GLY A 93 -12.18 -0.03 13.97
CA GLY A 93 -13.15 0.94 13.49
C GLY A 93 -12.56 2.20 12.85
N VAL A 94 -11.27 2.20 12.52
CA VAL A 94 -10.63 3.33 11.83
C VAL A 94 -11.12 3.36 10.37
N PRO A 95 -11.54 4.52 9.85
CA PRO A 95 -11.91 4.65 8.44
C PRO A 95 -10.77 4.23 7.51
N MET A 96 -11.11 3.64 6.37
CA MET A 96 -10.14 3.05 5.45
C MET A 96 -9.06 4.04 4.99
N GLU A 97 -9.45 5.26 4.65
CA GLU A 97 -8.53 6.30 4.21
C GLU A 97 -7.50 6.64 5.29
N GLU A 98 -7.93 6.74 6.54
CA GLU A 98 -7.06 6.95 7.69
C GLU A 98 -6.18 5.72 7.96
N ALA A 99 -6.72 4.52 7.81
CA ALA A 99 -5.96 3.28 7.94
C ALA A 99 -4.81 3.20 6.93
N VAL A 100 -5.08 3.57 5.68
CA VAL A 100 -4.05 3.64 4.62
C VAL A 100 -2.99 4.68 4.95
N ARG A 101 -3.37 5.85 5.43
CA ARG A 101 -2.44 6.90 5.83
C ARG A 101 -1.52 6.45 6.96
N ARG A 102 -2.07 5.77 7.97
CA ARG A 102 -1.29 5.19 9.09
C ARG A 102 -0.34 4.11 8.60
N ALA A 103 -0.82 3.21 7.76
CA ALA A 103 0.00 2.14 7.19
C ALA A 103 1.16 2.70 6.36
N ALA A 104 0.91 3.71 5.53
CA ALA A 104 1.95 4.37 4.74
C ALA A 104 3.01 5.05 5.63
N ALA A 105 2.58 5.78 6.66
CA ALA A 105 3.48 6.44 7.59
C ALA A 105 4.33 5.44 8.38
N PHE A 106 3.73 4.36 8.87
CA PHE A 106 4.43 3.31 9.60
C PHE A 106 5.43 2.57 8.72
N THR A 107 5.02 2.17 7.52
CA THR A 107 5.89 1.47 6.56
C THR A 107 7.10 2.33 6.18
N LYS A 108 6.88 3.62 5.94
CA LYS A 108 7.96 4.57 5.70
C LYS A 108 8.95 4.63 6.85
N LYS A 109 8.47 4.69 8.09
CA LYS A 109 9.33 4.65 9.30
C LYS A 109 10.14 3.36 9.39
N CYS A 110 9.53 2.23 9.07
CA CYS A 110 10.24 0.94 9.05
C CYS A 110 11.35 0.91 8.01
N VAL A 111 11.11 1.44 6.81
CA VAL A 111 12.13 1.51 5.75
C VAL A 111 13.28 2.41 6.18
N GLU A 112 12.98 3.62 6.64
CA GLU A 112 13.99 4.57 7.12
C GLU A 112 14.85 3.97 8.25
N LYS A 113 14.22 3.32 9.22
CA LYS A 113 14.94 2.69 10.35
C LYS A 113 15.79 1.51 9.90
N THR A 114 15.30 0.71 8.97
CA THR A 114 16.06 -0.40 8.41
C THR A 114 17.28 0.07 7.64
N GLU A 115 17.17 1.16 6.90
CA GLU A 115 18.31 1.81 6.22
C GLU A 115 19.33 2.35 7.22
N GLU A 116 18.89 3.04 8.28
CA GLU A 116 19.78 3.52 9.35
C GLU A 116 20.58 2.39 10.02
N LEU A 117 19.95 1.22 10.21
CA LEU A 117 20.61 0.05 10.80
C LEU A 117 21.56 -0.66 9.83
N GLY A 118 21.54 -0.28 8.54
CA GLY A 118 22.41 -0.89 7.52
C GLY A 118 22.14 -2.36 7.25
N ALA A 119 20.90 -2.84 7.56
CA ALA A 119 20.51 -4.23 7.30
C ALA A 119 20.44 -4.50 5.80
N PRO A 120 20.88 -5.70 5.33
CA PRO A 120 20.75 -6.07 3.93
C PRO A 120 19.28 -6.11 3.49
N GLU A 121 18.99 -5.67 2.25
CA GLU A 121 17.62 -5.67 1.69
C GLU A 121 16.96 -7.04 1.75
N GLN A 122 17.75 -8.10 1.55
CA GLN A 122 17.28 -9.49 1.58
C GLN A 122 16.79 -9.96 2.96
N ASP A 123 17.20 -9.32 4.04
CA ASP A 123 16.76 -9.64 5.40
C ASP A 123 15.39 -9.02 5.74
N GLY A 124 14.85 -8.18 4.85
CA GLY A 124 13.57 -7.51 5.02
C GLY A 124 13.61 -6.32 5.99
N LEU A 125 12.42 -5.89 6.43
CA LEU A 125 12.26 -4.78 7.34
C LEU A 125 12.65 -5.15 8.78
N CYS A 126 13.35 -4.24 9.48
CA CYS A 126 13.61 -4.35 10.91
C CYS A 126 12.35 -3.95 11.72
N LEU A 127 11.33 -4.79 11.66
CA LEU A 127 9.99 -4.49 12.19
C LEU A 127 10.01 -4.25 13.70
N GLU A 128 10.73 -5.06 14.46
CA GLU A 128 10.80 -4.97 15.92
C GLU A 128 11.28 -3.60 16.40
N ALA A 129 12.23 -3.00 15.69
CA ALA A 129 12.75 -1.67 16.00
C ALA A 129 11.71 -0.56 15.79
N CYS A 130 10.63 -0.85 15.07
CA CYS A 130 9.61 0.12 14.67
C CYS A 130 8.28 -0.02 15.43
N LEU A 131 8.06 -1.12 16.15
CA LEU A 131 6.77 -1.42 16.78
C LEU A 131 6.26 -0.30 17.70
N SER A 132 7.16 0.42 18.37
CA SER A 132 6.81 1.54 19.24
C SER A 132 6.10 2.69 18.49
N TYR A 133 6.31 2.83 17.19
CA TYR A 133 5.64 3.86 16.40
C TYR A 133 4.15 3.58 16.20
N LEU A 134 3.72 2.31 16.24
CA LEU A 134 2.30 1.94 16.12
C LEU A 134 1.45 2.50 17.27
N THR A 135 1.99 2.53 18.47
CA THR A 135 1.27 3.07 19.64
C THR A 135 1.07 4.59 19.54
N LYS A 136 1.94 5.28 18.83
CA LYS A 136 1.84 6.73 18.59
C LYS A 136 0.84 7.09 17.49
N LEU A 137 0.46 6.13 16.65
CA LEU A 137 -0.49 6.32 15.57
C LEU A 137 -1.93 5.95 15.95
N SER A 138 -2.08 5.36 17.10
CA SER A 138 -3.41 4.93 17.62
C SER A 138 -4.16 6.04 18.34
#